data_50926029cc38c2f06af8b32f85214408
#
_entry.id   50926029cc38c2f06af8b32f85214408
#
_cell.length_a   1.000
_cell.length_b   1.000
_cell.length_c   1.000
_cell.angle_alpha   90.00
_cell.angle_beta   90.00
_cell.angle_gamma   90.00
#
_symmetry.space_group_name_H-M   'P 1'
#
loop_
_entity.id
_entity.type
_entity.pdbx_description
1 polymer ?
#
loop_
_entity_poly.entity_id
_entity_poly.type
_entity_poly.pdbx_seq_one_letter_code
_entity_poly.pdbx_strand_id
1 'polypeptide(L)'
;VLFEALVLTFAAAMPIAKVAAMTREHDTRIWRVVEHHVNAARDQLNCTGVRRVGMEETSARKGQDYISIVADIDARRVVFATEGRCAGTVGRCAGTVGRFAADLAAHGGDPAKVTDTSSDMSTAFLSGITTHLPNATMTFDRFHLAAKLSEAIDTVRRQEVTTRPELKHTRWLWLTNWANLSAKQQGELHQLMRPSAQLATARALRWREDFQAFYDQDPSYAPEYLQRWCYGATRSRLHPVKDLVTLVEKHWDGIIAWHTNHLSNGLLEGINSLVQAAKARARGYRNKNKMITIVYLTAAKLRLPSHTRLHDITLSNMTSRCVTH
;
A
#
# COMPACT_ATOMS: atom_id res chain seq x y z
N VAL A 1 14.63 22.73 -22.75
CA VAL A 1 15.25 21.52 -22.14
C VAL A 1 15.72 21.80 -20.71
N LEU A 2 16.61 22.79 -20.45
CA LEU A 2 17.13 23.06 -19.08
C LEU A 2 16.02 23.55 -18.13
N PHE A 3 15.18 24.47 -18.59
CA PHE A 3 14.03 24.98 -17.84
C PHE A 3 13.06 23.85 -17.47
N GLU A 4 12.76 22.94 -18.38
CA GLU A 4 11.85 21.81 -18.15
C GLU A 4 12.43 20.81 -17.16
N ALA A 5 13.74 20.51 -17.25
CA ALA A 5 14.42 19.67 -16.26
C ALA A 5 14.36 20.28 -14.84
N LEU A 6 14.54 21.61 -14.72
CA LEU A 6 14.38 22.33 -13.47
C LEU A 6 12.95 22.24 -12.93
N VAL A 7 11.95 22.46 -13.80
CA VAL A 7 10.53 22.33 -13.45
C VAL A 7 10.22 20.93 -12.92
N LEU A 8 10.69 19.87 -13.59
CA LEU A 8 10.46 18.48 -13.16
C LEU A 8 11.11 18.18 -11.81
N THR A 9 12.34 18.66 -11.59
CA THR A 9 13.03 18.51 -10.30
C THR A 9 12.26 19.17 -9.16
N PHE A 10 11.78 20.39 -9.37
CA PHE A 10 11.01 21.11 -8.36
C PHE A 10 9.61 20.51 -8.16
N ALA A 11 8.93 20.09 -9.24
CA ALA A 11 7.61 19.50 -9.19
C ALA A 11 7.58 18.16 -8.41
N ALA A 12 8.68 17.41 -8.42
CA ALA A 12 8.83 16.22 -7.59
C ALA A 12 8.92 16.54 -6.08
N ALA A 13 9.44 17.72 -5.72
CA ALA A 13 9.69 18.10 -4.33
C ALA A 13 8.63 19.03 -3.73
N MET A 14 7.94 19.83 -4.53
CA MET A 14 7.02 20.87 -4.04
C MET A 14 5.77 21.02 -4.92
N PRO A 15 4.71 21.70 -4.41
CA PRO A 15 3.48 21.93 -5.17
C PRO A 15 3.72 22.75 -6.44
N ILE A 16 2.99 22.41 -7.51
CA ILE A 16 3.08 23.10 -8.81
C ILE A 16 2.86 24.61 -8.69
N ALA A 17 1.92 25.06 -7.87
CA ALA A 17 1.71 26.49 -7.63
C ALA A 17 2.96 27.19 -7.08
N LYS A 18 3.76 26.50 -6.24
CA LYS A 18 5.02 27.06 -5.73
C LYS A 18 6.10 27.08 -6.82
N VAL A 19 6.18 26.03 -7.64
CA VAL A 19 7.07 25.99 -8.80
C VAL A 19 6.74 27.14 -9.76
N ALA A 20 5.46 27.35 -10.08
CA ALA A 20 4.98 28.44 -10.92
C ALA A 20 5.40 29.82 -10.38
N ALA A 21 5.21 30.07 -9.09
CA ALA A 21 5.62 31.29 -8.44
C ALA A 21 7.14 31.53 -8.50
N MET A 22 7.95 30.48 -8.27
CA MET A 22 9.42 30.56 -8.30
C MET A 22 9.96 30.80 -9.71
N THR A 23 9.32 30.19 -10.72
CA THR A 23 9.74 30.33 -12.12
C THR A 23 9.11 31.53 -12.81
N ARG A 24 8.24 32.29 -12.13
CA ARG A 24 7.44 33.41 -12.67
C ARG A 24 6.60 32.99 -13.88
N GLU A 25 6.08 31.77 -13.85
CA GLU A 25 5.26 31.18 -14.88
C GLU A 25 3.84 30.91 -14.39
N HIS A 26 2.91 30.73 -15.31
CA HIS A 26 1.55 30.32 -14.97
C HIS A 26 1.52 28.83 -14.63
N ASP A 27 0.72 28.45 -13.65
CA ASP A 27 0.61 27.06 -13.18
C ASP A 27 0.19 26.08 -14.30
N THR A 28 -0.64 26.52 -15.24
CA THR A 28 -1.04 25.74 -16.43
C THR A 28 0.15 25.38 -17.31
N ARG A 29 1.13 26.29 -17.45
CA ARG A 29 2.34 26.02 -18.23
C ARG A 29 3.20 24.97 -17.53
N ILE A 30 3.37 25.11 -16.23
CA ILE A 30 4.11 24.14 -15.43
C ILE A 30 3.45 22.76 -15.50
N TRP A 31 2.10 22.67 -15.38
CA TRP A 31 1.38 21.42 -15.56
C TRP A 31 1.60 20.80 -16.93
N ARG A 32 1.54 21.58 -18.02
CA ARG A 32 1.80 21.06 -19.39
C ARG A 32 3.20 20.46 -19.51
N VAL A 33 4.21 21.10 -18.95
CA VAL A 33 5.59 20.57 -18.94
C VAL A 33 5.64 19.25 -18.19
N VAL A 34 5.09 19.20 -16.98
CA VAL A 34 5.11 17.99 -16.15
C VAL A 34 4.33 16.85 -16.82
N GLU A 35 3.11 17.10 -17.28
CA GLU A 35 2.27 16.09 -17.94
C GLU A 35 2.92 15.58 -19.23
N HIS A 36 3.50 16.46 -20.05
CA HIS A 36 4.19 16.08 -21.28
C HIS A 36 5.34 15.11 -21.02
N HIS A 37 6.27 15.48 -20.12
CA HIS A 37 7.44 14.65 -19.86
C HIS A 37 7.10 13.35 -19.09
N VAL A 38 6.15 13.42 -18.16
CA VAL A 38 5.70 12.22 -17.42
C VAL A 38 5.03 11.24 -18.38
N ASN A 39 4.13 11.69 -19.26
CA ASN A 39 3.47 10.83 -20.24
C ASN A 39 4.47 10.23 -21.22
N ALA A 40 5.33 11.05 -21.82
CA ALA A 40 6.37 10.58 -22.74
C ALA A 40 7.32 9.55 -22.10
N ALA A 41 7.71 9.74 -20.84
CA ALA A 41 8.54 8.79 -20.12
C ALA A 41 7.76 7.52 -19.70
N ARG A 42 6.47 7.66 -19.45
CA ARG A 42 5.59 6.52 -19.16
C ARG A 42 5.39 5.64 -20.39
N ASP A 43 5.19 6.22 -21.58
CA ASP A 43 5.05 5.50 -22.84
C ASP A 43 6.29 4.65 -23.17
N GLN A 44 7.45 5.01 -22.60
CA GLN A 44 8.71 4.28 -22.72
C GLN A 44 8.96 3.31 -21.54
N LEU A 45 7.99 3.13 -20.66
CA LEU A 45 8.15 2.25 -19.51
C LEU A 45 8.30 0.81 -19.98
N ASN A 46 9.37 0.13 -19.53
CA ASN A 46 9.56 -1.28 -19.82
C ASN A 46 9.09 -2.14 -18.65
N CYS A 47 8.10 -2.99 -18.91
CA CYS A 47 7.49 -3.91 -17.95
C CYS A 47 7.80 -5.39 -18.21
N THR A 48 8.74 -5.74 -19.09
CA THR A 48 9.07 -7.14 -19.46
C THR A 48 9.48 -8.00 -18.27
N GLY A 49 10.06 -7.40 -17.23
CA GLY A 49 10.53 -8.07 -16.02
C GLY A 49 9.54 -8.15 -14.87
N VAL A 50 8.33 -7.60 -15.00
CA VAL A 50 7.34 -7.57 -13.91
C VAL A 50 6.84 -8.98 -13.61
N ARG A 51 7.02 -9.41 -12.35
CA ARG A 51 6.61 -10.72 -11.84
C ARG A 51 5.79 -10.63 -10.57
N ARG A 52 6.15 -9.74 -9.68
CA ARG A 52 5.48 -9.57 -8.39
C ARG A 52 4.93 -8.16 -8.28
N VAL A 53 3.63 -8.05 -8.08
CA VAL A 53 2.95 -6.76 -8.04
C VAL A 53 2.18 -6.56 -6.75
N GLY A 54 2.21 -5.34 -6.25
CA GLY A 54 1.35 -4.91 -5.16
C GLY A 54 0.26 -3.97 -5.67
N MET A 55 -0.94 -4.09 -5.13
CA MET A 55 -2.10 -3.28 -5.51
C MET A 55 -2.71 -2.61 -4.30
N GLU A 56 -2.98 -1.31 -4.39
CA GLU A 56 -3.56 -0.53 -3.30
C GLU A 56 -4.44 0.61 -3.82
N GLU A 57 -5.40 1.02 -3.00
CA GLU A 57 -6.23 2.19 -3.23
C GLU A 57 -5.83 3.33 -2.29
N THR A 58 -5.63 4.51 -2.84
CA THR A 58 -5.33 5.71 -2.05
C THR A 58 -6.38 6.80 -2.25
N SER A 59 -6.73 7.47 -1.17
CA SER A 59 -7.76 8.52 -1.20
C SER A 59 -7.29 9.74 -1.99
N ALA A 60 -8.02 10.09 -3.05
CA ALA A 60 -7.81 11.32 -3.80
C ALA A 60 -8.46 12.52 -3.11
N ARG A 61 -9.67 12.35 -2.53
CA ARG A 61 -10.40 13.37 -1.79
C ARG A 61 -11.12 12.77 -0.58
N LYS A 62 -11.60 13.64 0.30
CA LYS A 62 -12.51 13.26 1.38
C LYS A 62 -13.79 12.69 0.77
N GLY A 63 -14.24 11.55 1.28
CA GLY A 63 -15.34 10.76 0.73
C GLY A 63 -14.83 9.53 -0.01
N GLN A 64 -15.63 8.99 -0.93
CA GLN A 64 -15.32 7.73 -1.64
C GLN A 64 -14.59 7.97 -2.98
N ASP A 65 -13.64 8.89 -3.01
CA ASP A 65 -12.89 9.25 -4.21
C ASP A 65 -11.44 8.75 -4.11
N TYR A 66 -11.10 7.72 -4.87
CA TYR A 66 -9.83 6.99 -4.79
C TYR A 66 -9.12 6.94 -6.14
N ILE A 67 -7.81 6.70 -6.10
CA ILE A 67 -7.01 6.20 -7.21
C ILE A 67 -6.47 4.83 -6.84
N SER A 68 -6.36 3.93 -7.81
CA SER A 68 -5.73 2.62 -7.65
C SER A 68 -4.30 2.69 -8.18
N ILE A 69 -3.38 2.13 -7.43
CA ILE A 69 -1.94 2.11 -7.73
C ILE A 69 -1.50 0.66 -7.80
N VAL A 70 -0.75 0.31 -8.84
CA VAL A 70 -0.04 -0.96 -8.95
C VAL A 70 1.45 -0.69 -9.00
N ALA A 71 2.20 -1.37 -8.14
CA ALA A 71 3.65 -1.26 -8.07
C ALA A 71 4.32 -2.61 -8.38
N ASP A 72 5.40 -2.55 -9.13
CA ASP A 72 6.37 -3.63 -9.25
C ASP A 72 7.17 -3.70 -7.94
N ILE A 73 7.00 -4.80 -7.21
CA ILE A 73 7.60 -4.99 -5.88
C ILE A 73 9.11 -5.14 -6.01
N ASP A 74 9.60 -5.81 -7.04
CA ASP A 74 11.02 -6.09 -7.25
C ASP A 74 11.78 -4.84 -7.68
N ALA A 75 11.26 -4.10 -8.65
CA ALA A 75 11.84 -2.84 -9.10
C ALA A 75 11.54 -1.66 -8.15
N ARG A 76 10.64 -1.86 -7.16
CA ARG A 76 10.22 -0.86 -6.18
C ARG A 76 9.76 0.44 -6.84
N ARG A 77 8.84 0.33 -7.79
CA ARG A 77 8.31 1.46 -8.58
C ARG A 77 6.84 1.26 -8.92
N VAL A 78 6.13 2.36 -9.08
CA VAL A 78 4.79 2.34 -9.66
C VAL A 78 4.89 2.01 -11.15
N VAL A 79 4.10 1.03 -11.59
CA VAL A 79 3.98 0.65 -13.00
C VAL A 79 2.64 1.06 -13.59
N PHE A 80 1.59 1.16 -12.76
CA PHE A 80 0.27 1.58 -13.20
C PHE A 80 -0.45 2.38 -12.11
N ALA A 81 -1.13 3.44 -12.52
CA ALA A 81 -2.04 4.19 -11.66
C ALA A 81 -3.25 4.66 -12.47
N THR A 82 -4.42 4.56 -11.89
CA THR A 82 -5.67 4.90 -12.55
C THR A 82 -6.68 5.45 -11.56
N GLU A 83 -7.71 6.14 -12.09
CA GLU A 83 -8.86 6.47 -11.27
C GLU A 83 -9.47 5.17 -10.75
N GLY A 84 -9.55 5.08 -9.44
CA GLY A 84 -10.04 3.92 -8.71
C GLY A 84 -11.31 4.21 -7.98
N ARG A 85 -11.78 3.18 -7.44
CA ARG A 85 -12.95 2.84 -6.71
C ARG A 85 -14.29 3.11 -7.32
N CYS A 86 -14.94 2.01 -7.33
CA CYS A 86 -16.36 1.93 -7.47
C CYS A 86 -16.99 1.58 -6.14
N ALA A 87 -17.38 2.58 -5.41
CA ALA A 87 -18.38 2.33 -4.38
C ALA A 87 -19.61 1.69 -5.05
N GLY A 88 -19.85 0.43 -4.74
CA GLY A 88 -21.13 -0.21 -5.00
C GLY A 88 -21.27 -1.12 -6.24
N THR A 89 -20.22 -1.41 -7.03
CA THR A 89 -20.38 -2.36 -8.15
C THR A 89 -19.13 -3.24 -8.30
N VAL A 90 -19.27 -4.52 -7.98
CA VAL A 90 -18.22 -5.57 -8.09
C VAL A 90 -17.56 -5.60 -9.49
N GLY A 91 -18.31 -5.28 -10.56
CA GLY A 91 -17.79 -5.33 -11.94
C GLY A 91 -16.78 -4.26 -12.35
N ARG A 92 -16.65 -3.14 -11.63
CA ARG A 92 -15.75 -2.05 -12.05
C ARG A 92 -14.33 -2.15 -11.49
N CYS A 93 -14.12 -2.80 -10.36
CA CYS A 93 -12.77 -3.00 -9.81
C CYS A 93 -12.07 -4.20 -10.45
N ALA A 94 -12.81 -5.22 -10.90
CA ALA A 94 -12.31 -6.21 -11.87
C ALA A 94 -11.76 -5.49 -13.10
N GLY A 95 -12.44 -4.41 -13.56
CA GLY A 95 -11.98 -3.53 -14.63
C GLY A 95 -10.66 -2.78 -14.33
N THR A 96 -10.30 -2.53 -13.06
CA THR A 96 -9.00 -1.92 -12.71
C THR A 96 -7.85 -2.88 -12.98
N VAL A 97 -7.98 -4.15 -12.56
CA VAL A 97 -6.96 -5.18 -12.83
C VAL A 97 -6.88 -5.49 -14.32
N GLY A 98 -8.03 -5.53 -15.03
CA GLY A 98 -8.06 -5.69 -16.48
C GLY A 98 -7.35 -4.55 -17.23
N ARG A 99 -7.55 -3.29 -16.79
CA ARG A 99 -6.82 -2.14 -17.35
C ARG A 99 -5.32 -2.22 -17.06
N PHE A 100 -4.95 -2.66 -15.87
CA PHE A 100 -3.55 -2.91 -15.53
C PHE A 100 -2.95 -4.00 -16.42
N ALA A 101 -3.62 -5.13 -16.61
CA ALA A 101 -3.14 -6.23 -17.46
C ALA A 101 -2.95 -5.78 -18.91
N ALA A 102 -3.87 -4.99 -19.46
CA ALA A 102 -3.76 -4.41 -20.79
C ALA A 102 -2.59 -3.41 -20.89
N ASP A 103 -2.44 -2.53 -19.91
CA ASP A 103 -1.33 -1.56 -19.83
C ASP A 103 0.03 -2.26 -19.67
N LEU A 104 0.10 -3.30 -18.84
CA LEU A 104 1.28 -4.14 -18.67
C LEU A 104 1.74 -4.74 -20.01
N ALA A 105 0.80 -5.31 -20.78
CA ALA A 105 1.07 -5.89 -22.09
C ALA A 105 1.51 -4.81 -23.09
N ALA A 106 0.88 -3.64 -23.11
CA ALA A 106 1.26 -2.52 -23.97
C ALA A 106 2.70 -2.03 -23.72
N HIS A 107 3.22 -2.24 -22.49
CA HIS A 107 4.60 -1.89 -22.10
C HIS A 107 5.56 -3.10 -22.11
N GLY A 108 5.23 -4.14 -22.88
CA GLY A 108 6.07 -5.33 -23.10
C GLY A 108 6.06 -6.36 -21.96
N GLY A 109 5.24 -6.16 -20.93
CA GLY A 109 5.02 -7.16 -19.89
C GLY A 109 4.04 -8.26 -20.33
N ASP A 110 3.95 -9.31 -19.55
CA ASP A 110 3.06 -10.44 -19.82
C ASP A 110 2.24 -10.74 -18.55
N PRO A 111 0.92 -10.50 -18.56
CA PRO A 111 0.06 -10.80 -17.43
C PRO A 111 0.13 -12.25 -16.94
N ALA A 112 0.39 -13.22 -17.84
CA ALA A 112 0.54 -14.63 -17.49
C ALA A 112 1.86 -14.93 -16.77
N LYS A 113 2.82 -14.02 -16.83
CA LYS A 113 4.11 -14.13 -16.12
C LYS A 113 4.12 -13.48 -14.76
N VAL A 114 3.04 -12.82 -14.35
CA VAL A 114 2.88 -12.34 -12.97
C VAL A 114 2.64 -13.56 -12.09
N THR A 115 3.57 -13.83 -11.18
CA THR A 115 3.56 -15.00 -10.30
C THR A 115 2.94 -14.72 -8.94
N ASP A 116 3.06 -13.48 -8.46
CA ASP A 116 2.62 -13.12 -7.12
C ASP A 116 1.96 -11.74 -7.10
N THR A 117 0.90 -11.65 -6.32
CA THR A 117 0.22 -10.39 -6.08
C THR A 117 0.03 -10.16 -4.59
N SER A 118 0.17 -8.91 -4.15
CA SER A 118 -0.22 -8.49 -2.81
C SER A 118 -1.28 -7.39 -2.89
N SER A 119 -2.34 -7.53 -2.13
CA SER A 119 -3.39 -6.51 -2.02
C SER A 119 -4.09 -6.56 -0.67
N ASP A 120 -4.98 -5.59 -0.43
CA ASP A 120 -5.98 -5.72 0.62
C ASP A 120 -6.98 -6.85 0.28
N MET A 121 -7.80 -7.24 1.27
CA MET A 121 -8.81 -8.30 1.11
C MET A 121 -10.06 -7.84 0.33
N SER A 122 -9.91 -6.88 -0.58
CA SER A 122 -11.00 -6.41 -1.42
C SER A 122 -11.47 -7.50 -2.39
N THR A 123 -12.73 -7.88 -2.30
CA THR A 123 -13.34 -8.88 -3.21
C THR A 123 -13.19 -8.50 -4.67
N ALA A 124 -13.07 -7.25 -4.96
CA ALA A 124 -12.97 -6.69 -6.29
C ALA A 124 -11.58 -6.88 -6.90
N PHE A 125 -10.50 -6.68 -6.12
CA PHE A 125 -9.15 -7.06 -6.57
C PHE A 125 -9.04 -8.56 -6.75
N LEU A 126 -9.58 -9.35 -5.81
CA LEU A 126 -9.58 -10.81 -5.91
C LEU A 126 -10.16 -11.31 -7.23
N SER A 127 -11.38 -10.87 -7.56
CA SER A 127 -12.04 -11.26 -8.83
C SER A 127 -11.24 -10.82 -10.07
N GLY A 128 -10.69 -9.60 -10.04
CA GLY A 128 -9.88 -9.08 -11.14
C GLY A 128 -8.57 -9.85 -11.32
N ILE A 129 -7.87 -10.19 -10.24
CA ILE A 129 -6.62 -10.95 -10.27
C ILE A 129 -6.87 -12.35 -10.83
N THR A 130 -7.86 -13.07 -10.31
CA THR A 130 -8.21 -14.40 -10.82
C THR A 130 -8.54 -14.40 -12.32
N THR A 131 -9.16 -13.32 -12.82
CA THR A 131 -9.56 -13.22 -14.22
C THR A 131 -8.41 -12.81 -15.14
N HIS A 132 -7.57 -11.87 -14.72
CA HIS A 132 -6.61 -11.20 -15.60
C HIS A 132 -5.14 -11.55 -15.33
N LEU A 133 -4.83 -12.18 -14.19
CA LEU A 133 -3.50 -12.62 -13.81
C LEU A 133 -3.56 -14.11 -13.41
N PRO A 134 -3.76 -15.03 -14.38
CA PRO A 134 -4.21 -16.40 -14.11
C PRO A 134 -3.21 -17.25 -13.32
N ASN A 135 -1.92 -16.88 -13.35
CA ASN A 135 -0.87 -17.63 -12.67
C ASN A 135 -0.41 -16.96 -11.35
N ALA A 136 -1.06 -15.84 -10.98
CA ALA A 136 -0.65 -15.08 -9.82
C ALA A 136 -1.18 -15.69 -8.51
N THR A 137 -0.27 -16.02 -7.59
CA THR A 137 -0.60 -16.34 -6.21
C THR A 137 -0.94 -15.05 -5.46
N MET A 138 -2.15 -14.99 -4.90
CA MET A 138 -2.57 -13.87 -4.07
C MET A 138 -2.03 -14.02 -2.66
N THR A 139 -1.41 -12.97 -2.13
CA THR A 139 -1.01 -12.87 -0.73
C THR A 139 -1.69 -11.68 -0.07
N PHE A 140 -2.28 -11.91 1.10
CA PHE A 140 -2.86 -10.82 1.87
C PHE A 140 -1.83 -10.20 2.80
N ASP A 141 -1.85 -8.87 2.83
CA ASP A 141 -0.93 -8.13 3.67
C ASP A 141 -1.19 -8.39 5.16
N ARG A 142 -0.13 -8.80 5.87
CA ARG A 142 -0.16 -9.06 7.31
C ARG A 142 -0.60 -7.85 8.15
N PHE A 143 -0.33 -6.63 7.68
CA PHE A 143 -0.71 -5.40 8.39
C PHE A 143 -2.22 -5.17 8.35
N HIS A 144 -2.89 -5.50 7.25
CA HIS A 144 -4.35 -5.45 7.18
C HIS A 144 -5.00 -6.46 8.13
N LEU A 145 -4.45 -7.67 8.25
CA LEU A 145 -4.90 -8.65 9.24
C LEU A 145 -4.65 -8.18 10.67
N ALA A 146 -3.47 -7.63 10.96
CA ALA A 146 -3.15 -7.05 12.27
C ALA A 146 -4.08 -5.88 12.65
N ALA A 147 -4.45 -5.04 11.66
CA ALA A 147 -5.42 -3.98 11.86
C ALA A 147 -6.82 -4.55 12.21
N LYS A 148 -7.27 -5.61 11.52
CA LYS A 148 -8.54 -6.29 11.81
C LYS A 148 -8.55 -6.94 13.20
N LEU A 149 -7.45 -7.57 13.60
CA LEU A 149 -7.26 -8.09 14.96
C LEU A 149 -7.34 -6.98 16.02
N SER A 150 -6.70 -5.85 15.76
CA SER A 150 -6.74 -4.69 16.65
C SER A 150 -8.14 -4.09 16.75
N GLU A 151 -8.87 -4.02 15.64
CA GLU A 151 -10.28 -3.58 15.61
C GLU A 151 -11.17 -4.50 16.45
N ALA A 152 -10.96 -5.82 16.38
CA ALA A 152 -11.70 -6.79 17.19
C ALA A 152 -11.44 -6.61 18.69
N ILE A 153 -10.18 -6.39 19.10
CA ILE A 153 -9.82 -6.09 20.49
C ILE A 153 -10.52 -4.82 20.98
N ASP A 154 -10.45 -3.73 20.20
CA ASP A 154 -11.07 -2.46 20.58
C ASP A 154 -12.59 -2.57 20.65
N THR A 155 -13.19 -3.42 19.82
CA THR A 155 -14.62 -3.71 19.86
C THR A 155 -14.99 -4.45 21.14
N VAL A 156 -14.26 -5.50 21.52
CA VAL A 156 -14.46 -6.21 22.79
C VAL A 156 -14.29 -5.23 23.97
N ARG A 157 -13.21 -4.43 23.96
CA ARG A 157 -12.96 -3.44 25.02
C ARG A 157 -14.11 -2.44 25.14
N ARG A 158 -14.62 -1.90 24.04
CA ARG A 158 -15.75 -0.94 24.06
C ARG A 158 -17.03 -1.56 24.60
N GLN A 159 -17.27 -2.83 24.33
CA GLN A 159 -18.40 -3.56 24.92
C GLN A 159 -18.20 -3.77 26.42
N GLU A 160 -16.99 -4.16 26.84
CA GLU A 160 -16.70 -4.49 28.24
C GLU A 160 -16.58 -3.24 29.14
N VAL A 161 -16.19 -2.09 28.62
CA VAL A 161 -16.01 -0.85 29.40
C VAL A 161 -17.30 -0.37 30.09
N THR A 162 -18.44 -0.81 29.59
CA THR A 162 -19.76 -0.47 30.20
C THR A 162 -19.94 -1.08 31.58
N THR A 163 -19.36 -2.27 31.80
CA THR A 163 -19.41 -3.04 33.07
C THR A 163 -18.07 -3.00 33.83
N ARG A 164 -16.99 -2.59 33.16
CA ARG A 164 -15.63 -2.61 33.70
C ARG A 164 -14.97 -1.21 33.51
N PRO A 165 -15.27 -0.27 34.41
CA PRO A 165 -14.79 1.12 34.31
C PRO A 165 -13.27 1.29 34.25
N GLU A 166 -12.50 0.33 34.79
CA GLU A 166 -11.03 0.30 34.72
C GLU A 166 -10.49 0.25 33.28
N LEU A 167 -11.31 -0.11 32.30
CA LEU A 167 -10.94 -0.10 30.87
C LEU A 167 -11.08 1.27 30.21
N LYS A 168 -11.62 2.28 30.93
CA LYS A 168 -11.69 3.66 30.42
C LYS A 168 -10.27 4.19 30.18
N HIS A 169 -10.11 4.87 29.05
CA HIS A 169 -8.85 5.50 28.63
C HIS A 169 -7.68 4.53 28.38
N THR A 170 -7.91 3.21 28.41
CA THR A 170 -6.85 2.19 28.22
C THR A 170 -6.68 1.72 26.79
N ARG A 171 -7.38 2.32 25.79
CA ARG A 171 -7.36 1.86 24.40
C ARG A 171 -5.95 1.56 23.88
N TRP A 172 -5.03 2.48 24.05
CA TRP A 172 -3.69 2.37 23.51
C TRP A 172 -2.81 1.36 24.23
N LEU A 173 -3.13 0.99 25.47
CA LEU A 173 -2.47 -0.12 26.16
C LEU A 173 -2.72 -1.45 25.45
N TRP A 174 -3.93 -1.64 24.92
CA TRP A 174 -4.34 -2.88 24.25
C TRP A 174 -3.92 -2.94 22.78
N LEU A 175 -3.80 -1.80 22.11
CA LEU A 175 -3.55 -1.73 20.66
C LEU A 175 -2.07 -1.55 20.31
N THR A 176 -1.28 -1.03 21.21
CA THR A 176 0.16 -0.85 21.02
C THR A 176 0.90 -2.17 21.22
N ASN A 177 1.88 -2.48 20.38
CA ASN A 177 2.73 -3.64 20.59
C ASN A 177 3.52 -3.51 21.90
N TRP A 178 3.67 -4.61 22.61
CA TRP A 178 4.34 -4.65 23.92
C TRP A 178 5.69 -3.92 23.95
N ALA A 179 6.53 -4.14 22.94
CA ALA A 179 7.85 -3.52 22.83
C ALA A 179 7.83 -1.98 22.71
N ASN A 180 6.70 -1.41 22.28
CA ASN A 180 6.53 0.03 22.10
C ASN A 180 5.84 0.71 23.30
N LEU A 181 5.45 -0.05 24.30
CA LEU A 181 4.90 0.47 25.55
C LEU A 181 6.02 0.91 26.49
N SER A 182 5.83 2.03 27.17
CA SER A 182 6.73 2.43 28.27
C SER A 182 6.64 1.44 29.44
N ALA A 183 7.66 1.40 30.31
CA ALA A 183 7.67 0.52 31.48
C ALA A 183 6.43 0.71 32.40
N LYS A 184 5.95 1.93 32.54
CA LYS A 184 4.70 2.23 33.27
C LYS A 184 3.49 1.58 32.60
N GLN A 185 3.35 1.75 31.28
CA GLN A 185 2.25 1.18 30.49
C GLN A 185 2.28 -0.35 30.48
N GLN A 186 3.48 -0.95 30.39
CA GLN A 186 3.65 -2.39 30.52
C GLN A 186 3.17 -2.90 31.88
N GLY A 187 3.50 -2.19 32.97
CA GLY A 187 3.02 -2.50 34.31
C GLY A 187 1.50 -2.41 34.44
N GLU A 188 0.91 -1.35 33.89
CA GLU A 188 -0.57 -1.18 33.85
C GLU A 188 -1.25 -2.30 33.05
N LEU A 189 -0.76 -2.61 31.86
CA LEU A 189 -1.29 -3.68 31.03
C LEU A 189 -1.16 -5.04 31.72
N HIS A 190 -0.01 -5.31 32.33
CA HIS A 190 0.21 -6.56 33.07
C HIS A 190 -0.77 -6.72 34.24
N GLN A 191 -1.13 -5.66 34.95
CA GLN A 191 -2.15 -5.71 36.00
C GLN A 191 -3.54 -6.03 35.44
N LEU A 192 -3.92 -5.43 34.32
CA LEU A 192 -5.19 -5.69 33.64
C LEU A 192 -5.27 -7.11 33.04
N MET A 193 -4.13 -7.70 32.65
CA MET A 193 -4.07 -9.05 32.09
C MET A 193 -4.06 -10.17 33.16
N ARG A 194 -4.04 -9.84 34.45
CA ARG A 194 -4.05 -10.86 35.50
C ARG A 194 -5.29 -11.77 35.38
N PRO A 195 -5.15 -13.08 35.61
CA PRO A 195 -6.28 -14.02 35.56
C PRO A 195 -7.44 -13.62 36.48
N SER A 196 -7.14 -13.00 37.64
CA SER A 196 -8.13 -12.49 38.58
C SER A 196 -9.01 -11.39 38.02
N ALA A 197 -8.53 -10.63 37.02
CA ALA A 197 -9.30 -9.57 36.40
C ALA A 197 -10.40 -10.12 35.48
N GLN A 198 -10.26 -11.31 34.92
CA GLN A 198 -11.21 -12.02 34.04
C GLN A 198 -11.73 -11.19 32.87
N LEU A 199 -10.90 -10.27 32.34
CA LEU A 199 -11.30 -9.37 31.28
C LEU A 199 -11.45 -10.09 29.94
N ALA A 200 -12.56 -9.86 29.25
CA ALA A 200 -12.78 -10.30 27.87
C ALA A 200 -11.76 -9.66 26.91
N THR A 201 -11.41 -8.39 27.14
CA THR A 201 -10.38 -7.64 26.40
C THR A 201 -9.00 -8.32 26.52
N ALA A 202 -8.62 -8.81 27.71
CA ALA A 202 -7.37 -9.55 27.89
C ALA A 202 -7.35 -10.88 27.11
N ARG A 203 -8.48 -11.58 27.04
CA ARG A 203 -8.62 -12.78 26.21
C ARG A 203 -8.52 -12.45 24.71
N ALA A 204 -9.14 -11.36 24.28
CA ALA A 204 -9.04 -10.91 22.89
C ALA A 204 -7.59 -10.53 22.50
N LEU A 205 -6.84 -9.90 23.41
CA LEU A 205 -5.42 -9.59 23.20
C LEU A 205 -4.59 -10.86 22.99
N ARG A 206 -4.79 -11.91 23.79
CA ARG A 206 -4.09 -13.21 23.62
C ARG A 206 -4.37 -13.81 22.25
N TRP A 207 -5.60 -13.78 21.77
CA TRP A 207 -5.95 -14.27 20.43
C TRP A 207 -5.22 -13.51 19.32
N ARG A 208 -4.98 -12.18 19.49
CA ARG A 208 -4.15 -11.41 18.57
C ARG A 208 -2.69 -11.85 18.62
N GLU A 209 -2.13 -12.00 19.82
CA GLU A 209 -0.74 -12.40 20.00
C GLU A 209 -0.49 -13.81 19.43
N ASP A 210 -1.38 -14.74 19.71
CA ASP A 210 -1.34 -16.09 19.14
C ASP A 210 -1.45 -16.05 17.60
N PHE A 211 -2.30 -15.18 17.04
CA PHE A 211 -2.34 -15.02 15.58
C PHE A 211 -1.07 -14.40 15.01
N GLN A 212 -0.49 -13.44 15.69
CA GLN A 212 0.77 -12.82 15.23
C GLN A 212 1.91 -13.84 15.19
N ALA A 213 1.95 -14.76 16.16
CA ALA A 213 2.92 -15.85 16.20
C ALA A 213 2.79 -16.84 15.01
N PHE A 214 1.67 -16.83 14.28
CA PHE A 214 1.51 -17.58 13.03
C PHE A 214 2.58 -17.21 12.00
N TYR A 215 2.93 -15.93 11.88
CA TYR A 215 3.92 -15.47 10.91
C TYR A 215 5.37 -15.88 11.24
N ASP A 216 5.61 -16.33 12.47
CA ASP A 216 6.93 -16.79 12.93
C ASP A 216 7.04 -18.34 12.86
N GLN A 217 5.97 -19.04 12.41
CA GLN A 217 5.96 -20.50 12.30
C GLN A 217 6.77 -20.96 11.08
N ASP A 218 7.27 -22.20 11.16
CA ASP A 218 7.80 -22.89 9.99
C ASP A 218 6.72 -23.03 8.91
N PRO A 219 7.05 -22.78 7.62
CA PRO A 219 6.08 -22.88 6.52
C PRO A 219 5.33 -24.22 6.47
N SER A 220 5.97 -25.32 6.83
CA SER A 220 5.36 -26.66 6.85
C SER A 220 4.32 -26.83 7.95
N TYR A 221 4.47 -26.11 9.06
CA TYR A 221 3.60 -26.17 10.23
C TYR A 221 2.54 -25.05 10.24
N ALA A 222 2.75 -23.98 9.47
CA ALA A 222 1.86 -22.82 9.47
C ALA A 222 0.38 -23.15 9.20
N PRO A 223 0.00 -24.04 8.25
CA PRO A 223 -1.39 -24.41 8.04
C PRO A 223 -2.03 -25.07 9.28
N GLU A 224 -1.31 -25.99 9.91
CA GLU A 224 -1.80 -26.67 11.12
C GLU A 224 -1.94 -25.68 12.29
N TYR A 225 -0.96 -24.79 12.46
CA TYR A 225 -1.03 -23.73 13.46
C TYR A 225 -2.27 -22.85 13.29
N LEU A 226 -2.51 -22.36 12.06
CA LEU A 226 -3.64 -21.51 11.75
C LEU A 226 -4.99 -22.24 11.96
N GLN A 227 -5.06 -23.52 11.60
CA GLN A 227 -6.24 -24.36 11.85
C GLN A 227 -6.54 -24.50 13.35
N ARG A 228 -5.51 -24.74 14.17
CA ARG A 228 -5.65 -24.80 15.63
C ARG A 228 -6.11 -23.45 16.20
N TRP A 229 -5.56 -22.36 15.69
CA TRP A 229 -5.99 -21.02 16.07
C TRP A 229 -7.48 -20.79 15.76
N CYS A 230 -7.92 -21.09 14.54
CA CYS A 230 -9.32 -20.97 14.13
C CYS A 230 -10.25 -21.83 15.03
N TYR A 231 -9.85 -23.08 15.30
CA TYR A 231 -10.62 -23.99 16.16
C TYR A 231 -10.79 -23.43 17.59
N GLY A 232 -9.74 -22.89 18.19
CA GLY A 232 -9.79 -22.28 19.51
C GLY A 232 -10.56 -20.96 19.52
N ALA A 233 -10.30 -20.08 18.55
CA ALA A 233 -10.89 -18.75 18.43
C ALA A 233 -12.42 -18.83 18.23
N THR A 234 -12.92 -19.81 17.48
CA THR A 234 -14.37 -20.08 17.33
C THR A 234 -15.04 -20.37 18.68
N ARG A 235 -14.31 -20.95 19.64
CA ARG A 235 -14.80 -21.29 20.98
C ARG A 235 -14.57 -20.19 22.03
N SER A 236 -13.97 -19.07 21.65
CA SER A 236 -13.58 -17.97 22.56
C SER A 236 -14.75 -17.28 23.27
N ARG A 237 -15.99 -17.43 22.78
CA ARG A 237 -17.18 -16.67 23.21
C ARG A 237 -17.06 -15.16 22.99
N LEU A 238 -16.15 -14.71 22.11
CA LEU A 238 -15.95 -13.32 21.73
C LEU A 238 -16.39 -13.15 20.27
N HIS A 239 -17.53 -12.50 20.04
CA HIS A 239 -18.08 -12.32 18.69
C HIS A 239 -17.06 -11.68 17.71
N PRO A 240 -16.39 -10.57 18.06
CA PRO A 240 -15.43 -9.97 17.13
C PRO A 240 -14.25 -10.89 16.77
N VAL A 241 -13.89 -11.84 17.65
CA VAL A 241 -12.85 -12.85 17.37
C VAL A 241 -13.38 -13.94 16.43
N LYS A 242 -14.66 -14.34 16.58
CA LYS A 242 -15.29 -15.29 15.66
C LYS A 242 -15.43 -14.72 14.24
N ASP A 243 -15.74 -13.43 14.12
CA ASP A 243 -15.81 -12.75 12.83
C ASP A 243 -14.45 -12.79 12.12
N LEU A 244 -13.34 -12.69 12.89
CA LEU A 244 -11.99 -12.87 12.35
C LEU A 244 -11.74 -14.30 11.85
N VAL A 245 -12.25 -15.34 12.55
CA VAL A 245 -12.13 -16.71 12.05
C VAL A 245 -12.80 -16.85 10.69
N THR A 246 -14.02 -16.35 10.54
CA THR A 246 -14.73 -16.35 9.25
C THR A 246 -13.93 -15.62 8.16
N LEU A 247 -13.29 -14.49 8.50
CA LEU A 247 -12.43 -13.78 7.57
C LEU A 247 -11.20 -14.60 7.17
N VAL A 248 -10.53 -15.23 8.14
CA VAL A 248 -9.34 -16.06 7.93
C VAL A 248 -9.69 -17.28 7.07
N GLU A 249 -10.77 -18.00 7.38
CA GLU A 249 -11.23 -19.16 6.61
C GLU A 249 -11.58 -18.79 5.17
N LYS A 250 -12.24 -17.66 4.96
CA LYS A 250 -12.56 -17.14 3.62
C LYS A 250 -11.32 -16.82 2.79
N HIS A 251 -10.23 -16.40 3.41
CA HIS A 251 -9.02 -15.91 2.76
C HIS A 251 -7.80 -16.79 3.03
N TRP A 252 -8.05 -18.05 3.36
CA TRP A 252 -7.06 -19.04 3.83
C TRP A 252 -5.81 -19.12 2.96
N ASP A 253 -6.00 -19.40 1.66
CA ASP A 253 -4.88 -19.61 0.74
C ASP A 253 -3.97 -18.39 0.63
N GLY A 254 -4.55 -17.20 0.57
CA GLY A 254 -3.78 -15.96 0.50
C GLY A 254 -3.08 -15.57 1.80
N ILE A 255 -3.55 -16.05 2.95
CA ILE A 255 -2.87 -15.88 4.23
C ILE A 255 -1.69 -16.85 4.34
N ILE A 256 -1.89 -18.12 3.98
CA ILE A 256 -0.83 -19.14 3.96
C ILE A 256 0.26 -18.82 2.93
N ALA A 257 -0.10 -18.26 1.78
CA ALA A 257 0.85 -17.88 0.72
C ALA A 257 1.97 -16.95 1.21
N TRP A 258 1.74 -16.20 2.27
CA TRP A 258 2.77 -15.35 2.88
C TRP A 258 4.01 -16.15 3.31
N HIS A 259 3.87 -17.37 3.80
CA HIS A 259 4.99 -18.22 4.21
C HIS A 259 5.87 -18.68 3.03
N THR A 260 5.34 -18.63 1.81
CA THR A 260 6.08 -19.00 0.60
C THR A 260 6.78 -17.81 -0.02
N ASN A 261 6.09 -16.65 -0.13
CA ASN A 261 6.59 -15.51 -0.90
C ASN A 261 7.00 -14.31 -0.06
N HIS A 262 6.66 -14.27 1.22
CA HIS A 262 6.95 -13.19 2.18
C HIS A 262 6.56 -11.79 1.68
N LEU A 263 5.52 -11.71 0.82
CA LEU A 263 5.08 -10.43 0.30
C LEU A 263 4.41 -9.58 1.40
N SER A 264 4.76 -8.32 1.40
CA SER A 264 4.12 -7.32 2.25
C SER A 264 3.81 -6.05 1.46
N ASN A 265 2.80 -5.32 1.88
CA ASN A 265 2.45 -4.03 1.28
C ASN A 265 3.33 -2.87 1.76
N GLY A 266 4.41 -3.12 2.51
CA GLY A 266 5.28 -2.06 3.04
C GLY A 266 5.80 -1.10 1.97
N LEU A 267 6.06 -1.59 0.75
CA LEU A 267 6.40 -0.74 -0.39
C LEU A 267 5.22 0.18 -0.77
N LEU A 268 4.02 -0.38 -0.86
CA LEU A 268 2.80 0.37 -1.21
C LEU A 268 2.44 1.38 -0.13
N GLU A 269 2.59 1.04 1.15
CA GLU A 269 2.42 1.98 2.26
C GLU A 269 3.40 3.15 2.14
N GLY A 270 4.67 2.88 1.80
CA GLY A 270 5.67 3.91 1.52
C GLY A 270 5.26 4.81 0.34
N ILE A 271 4.82 4.22 -0.78
CA ILE A 271 4.31 4.96 -1.95
C ILE A 271 3.07 5.77 -1.56
N ASN A 272 2.13 5.18 -0.84
CA ASN A 272 0.92 5.86 -0.38
C ASN A 272 1.28 7.06 0.53
N SER A 273 2.22 6.88 1.44
CA SER A 273 2.73 7.96 2.29
C SER A 273 3.31 9.12 1.47
N LEU A 274 4.12 8.84 0.44
CA LEU A 274 4.65 9.85 -0.47
C LEU A 274 3.53 10.59 -1.21
N VAL A 275 2.55 9.87 -1.72
CA VAL A 275 1.40 10.41 -2.46
C VAL A 275 0.53 11.28 -1.55
N GLN A 276 0.24 10.84 -0.32
CA GLN A 276 -0.53 11.60 0.64
C GLN A 276 0.24 12.85 1.13
N ALA A 277 1.57 12.77 1.29
CA ALA A 277 2.40 13.92 1.61
C ALA A 277 2.41 14.97 0.46
N ALA A 278 2.50 14.52 -0.79
CA ALA A 278 2.41 15.41 -1.95
C ALA A 278 1.03 16.08 -2.05
N LYS A 279 -0.04 15.31 -1.82
CA LYS A 279 -1.42 15.81 -1.75
C LYS A 279 -1.61 16.82 -0.63
N ALA A 280 -1.10 16.57 0.57
CA ALA A 280 -1.20 17.48 1.71
C ALA A 280 -0.47 18.80 1.43
N ARG A 281 0.76 18.74 0.89
CA ARG A 281 1.54 19.93 0.49
C ARG A 281 0.81 20.77 -0.56
N ALA A 282 0.14 20.11 -1.52
CA ALA A 282 -0.64 20.78 -2.58
C ALA A 282 -2.02 21.26 -2.11
N ARG A 283 -2.43 20.97 -0.86
CA ARG A 283 -3.79 21.20 -0.33
C ARG A 283 -4.87 20.49 -1.15
N GLY A 284 -4.51 19.31 -1.72
CA GLY A 284 -5.36 18.49 -2.57
C GLY A 284 -5.20 18.78 -4.07
N TYR A 285 -5.71 17.85 -4.88
CA TYR A 285 -5.76 17.98 -6.34
C TYR A 285 -7.22 18.07 -6.80
N ARG A 286 -7.54 19.06 -7.62
CA ARG A 286 -8.90 19.21 -8.19
C ARG A 286 -9.23 18.12 -9.22
N ASN A 287 -8.22 17.59 -9.89
CA ASN A 287 -8.33 16.57 -10.92
C ASN A 287 -7.49 15.35 -10.52
N LYS A 288 -8.08 14.15 -10.56
CA LYS A 288 -7.40 12.89 -10.28
C LYS A 288 -6.24 12.60 -11.22
N ASN A 289 -6.38 12.98 -12.52
CA ASN A 289 -5.30 12.80 -13.47
C ASN A 289 -4.04 13.58 -13.06
N LYS A 290 -4.18 14.79 -12.51
CA LYS A 290 -3.05 15.54 -11.96
C LYS A 290 -2.41 14.81 -10.77
N MET A 291 -3.21 14.20 -9.92
CA MET A 291 -2.69 13.37 -8.83
C MET A 291 -1.96 12.14 -9.36
N ILE A 292 -2.50 11.46 -10.37
CA ILE A 292 -1.86 10.32 -11.05
C ILE A 292 -0.53 10.74 -11.70
N THR A 293 -0.49 11.89 -12.35
CA THR A 293 0.77 12.44 -12.90
C THR A 293 1.84 12.61 -11.81
N ILE A 294 1.46 13.12 -10.63
CA ILE A 294 2.39 13.25 -9.50
C ILE A 294 2.80 11.88 -8.94
N VAL A 295 1.93 10.89 -8.92
CA VAL A 295 2.28 9.51 -8.54
C VAL A 295 3.38 8.98 -9.46
N TYR A 296 3.21 9.10 -10.77
CA TYR A 296 4.24 8.69 -11.74
C TYR A 296 5.52 9.50 -11.59
N LEU A 297 5.43 10.81 -11.43
CA LEU A 297 6.59 11.69 -11.26
C LEU A 297 7.45 11.30 -10.05
N THR A 298 6.80 10.90 -8.94
CA THR A 298 7.49 10.68 -7.66
C THR A 298 7.83 9.22 -7.36
N ALA A 299 7.05 8.27 -7.90
CA ALA A 299 7.14 6.87 -7.49
C ALA A 299 7.36 5.85 -8.63
N ALA A 300 7.32 6.27 -9.90
CA ALA A 300 7.50 5.34 -11.02
C ALA A 300 8.97 5.20 -11.50
N LYS A 301 9.89 5.96 -10.92
CA LYS A 301 11.32 5.98 -11.32
C LYS A 301 11.49 6.21 -12.83
N LEU A 302 10.71 7.11 -13.39
CA LEU A 302 10.75 7.43 -14.82
C LEU A 302 12.09 8.05 -15.24
N ARG A 303 12.49 7.78 -16.47
CA ARG A 303 13.67 8.44 -17.09
C ARG A 303 13.28 9.84 -17.57
N LEU A 304 13.31 10.80 -16.69
CA LEU A 304 12.98 12.19 -16.97
C LEU A 304 14.23 12.99 -17.34
N PRO A 305 14.12 14.09 -18.12
CA PRO A 305 15.19 15.04 -18.31
C PRO A 305 15.70 15.55 -16.97
N SER A 306 17.02 15.50 -16.77
CA SER A 306 17.68 16.05 -15.57
C SER A 306 18.75 17.07 -15.99
N HIS A 307 18.98 18.08 -15.16
CA HIS A 307 20.02 19.06 -15.40
C HIS A 307 21.43 18.44 -15.34
N THR A 308 21.64 17.41 -14.53
CA THR A 308 22.91 16.71 -14.37
C THR A 308 23.32 15.98 -15.66
N ARG A 309 22.37 15.30 -16.33
CA ARG A 309 22.64 14.60 -17.61
C ARG A 309 22.91 15.55 -18.77
N LEU A 310 22.36 16.77 -18.74
CA LEU A 310 22.60 17.79 -19.74
C LEU A 310 24.05 18.34 -19.67
N HIS A 311 24.60 18.42 -18.46
CA HIS A 311 25.99 18.82 -18.25
C HIS A 311 26.96 17.76 -18.83
N ASP A 312 26.68 16.48 -18.65
CA ASP A 312 27.49 15.39 -19.17
C ASP A 312 27.49 15.33 -20.71
N ILE A 313 26.32 15.60 -21.33
CA ILE A 313 26.19 15.66 -22.80
C ILE A 313 26.93 16.87 -23.36
N THR A 314 26.94 18.03 -22.68
CA THR A 314 27.65 19.21 -23.10
C THR A 314 29.15 19.04 -22.98
N LEU A 315 29.64 18.41 -21.93
CA LEU A 315 31.06 18.11 -21.75
C LEU A 315 31.55 17.09 -22.79
N SER A 316 30.78 16.02 -23.06
CA SER A 316 31.12 15.02 -24.08
C SER A 316 31.18 15.63 -25.49
N ASN A 317 30.32 16.58 -25.82
CA ASN A 317 30.32 17.30 -27.09
C ASN A 317 31.46 18.38 -27.19
N MET A 318 31.92 18.90 -26.07
CA MET A 318 33.07 19.80 -26.04
C MET A 318 34.40 19.06 -26.18
N THR A 319 34.53 17.90 -25.57
CA THR A 319 35.75 17.08 -25.70
C THR A 319 35.92 16.48 -27.08
N SER A 320 34.84 16.12 -27.79
CA SER A 320 34.95 15.63 -29.19
C SER A 320 35.27 16.71 -30.21
N ARG A 321 35.08 18.01 -29.88
CA ARG A 321 35.48 19.16 -30.76
C ARG A 321 36.93 19.62 -30.56
N CYS A 322 37.59 19.23 -29.46
CA CYS A 322 38.98 19.57 -29.18
C CYS A 322 39.99 18.56 -29.71
N VAL A 323 39.56 17.46 -30.33
CA VAL A 323 40.45 16.39 -30.85
C VAL A 323 40.63 16.49 -32.39
N THR A 324 40.01 17.47 -33.03
CA THR A 324 40.13 17.70 -34.50
C THR A 324 40.72 19.06 -34.82
N HIS A 325 41.90 19.38 -34.24
CA HIS A 325 42.80 20.43 -34.75
C HIS A 325 44.26 19.99 -34.55
#